data_d4991904e88ca44c058faa85202a06c9
#
_entry.id   d4991904e88ca44c058faa85202a06c9
#
_cell.length_a   1.000
_cell.length_b   1.000
_cell.length_c   1.000
_cell.angle_alpha   90.00
_cell.angle_beta   90.00
_cell.angle_gamma   90.00
#
_symmetry.space_group_name_H-M   'P 1'
#
loop_
_entity.id
_entity.type
_entity.pdbx_description
1 polymer ?
#
loop_
_entity_poly.entity_id
_entity_poly.type
_entity_poly.pdbx_seq_one_letter_code
_entity_poly.pdbx_strand_id
1 'polypeptide(L)'
;MDKMYTLDSHIHCEYSPDSSTKIDDIIKKSIKDNINIIAISDHNTVEGSKIAIKKTENIENLLVIPSIEISSSKGHILGFGCEEVVPRDLEPEETIDKIHEQGGLAIIPHPYCFYRHGLFCKSNPYELNFDAIESRNARFIIGWCNFKAKKLAIKNKIPHLGASDSHYIDFLGDCYSLIDCELNIDSVLKSIKKGKVEAHGKGTSNIKLSKYLFNKHVRKLY
;
A
#
# COMPACT_ATOMS: atom_id res chain seq x y z
N MET A 1 -14.88 19.21 13.44
CA MET A 1 -13.52 18.66 13.63
C MET A 1 -13.39 17.53 12.63
N ASP A 2 -12.51 17.68 11.67
CA ASP A 2 -12.26 16.63 10.70
C ASP A 2 -11.70 15.42 11.47
N LYS A 3 -12.23 14.24 11.19
CA LYS A 3 -11.92 13.04 11.97
C LYS A 3 -10.67 12.39 11.39
N MET A 4 -9.61 12.26 12.19
CA MET A 4 -8.39 11.57 11.80
C MET A 4 -8.58 10.06 11.84
N TYR A 5 -8.25 9.38 10.74
CA TYR A 5 -8.30 7.94 10.62
C TYR A 5 -6.91 7.34 10.36
N THR A 6 -6.74 6.09 10.76
CA THR A 6 -5.54 5.30 10.46
C THR A 6 -5.75 4.55 9.15
N LEU A 7 -4.85 4.77 8.19
CA LEU A 7 -4.83 4.13 6.86
C LEU A 7 -3.58 3.26 6.71
N ASP A 8 -3.74 1.98 6.39
CA ASP A 8 -2.67 1.13 5.83
C ASP A 8 -2.94 0.93 4.34
N SER A 9 -2.15 1.60 3.50
CA SER A 9 -2.41 1.74 2.06
C SER A 9 -1.82 0.63 1.20
N HIS A 10 -1.13 -0.38 1.81
CA HIS A 10 -0.45 -1.42 1.05
C HIS A 10 -0.39 -2.74 1.85
N ILE A 11 -1.27 -3.67 1.51
CA ILE A 11 -1.43 -4.96 2.18
C ILE A 11 -1.62 -6.04 1.13
N HIS A 12 -0.95 -7.19 1.31
CA HIS A 12 -1.14 -8.38 0.48
C HIS A 12 -1.87 -9.48 1.23
N CYS A 13 -2.79 -10.14 0.54
CA CYS A 13 -3.55 -11.27 1.07
C CYS A 13 -3.23 -12.57 0.30
N GLU A 14 -3.99 -13.62 0.56
CA GLU A 14 -3.86 -14.94 -0.05
C GLU A 14 -4.10 -14.98 -1.57
N TYR A 15 -4.54 -13.90 -2.18
CA TYR A 15 -4.67 -13.76 -3.63
C TYR A 15 -3.40 -13.22 -4.29
N SER A 16 -2.44 -12.75 -3.50
CA SER A 16 -1.10 -12.41 -3.98
C SER A 16 -0.19 -13.65 -4.00
N PRO A 17 0.64 -13.86 -5.02
CA PRO A 17 1.47 -15.07 -5.16
C PRO A 17 2.52 -15.22 -4.06
N ASP A 18 2.82 -14.17 -3.33
CA ASP A 18 3.87 -14.10 -2.30
C ASP A 18 3.35 -13.86 -0.88
N SER A 19 2.03 -13.85 -0.70
CA SER A 19 1.38 -13.77 0.61
C SER A 19 0.47 -14.98 0.87
N SER A 20 0.31 -15.35 2.13
CA SER A 20 -0.65 -16.37 2.58
C SER A 20 -1.58 -15.84 3.66
N THR A 21 -1.60 -14.52 3.87
CA THR A 21 -2.39 -13.87 4.91
C THR A 21 -3.87 -13.88 4.51
N LYS A 22 -4.70 -14.49 5.35
CA LYS A 22 -6.13 -14.58 5.08
C LYS A 22 -6.83 -13.23 5.23
N ILE A 23 -7.76 -12.91 4.32
CA ILE A 23 -8.57 -11.69 4.38
C ILE A 23 -9.28 -11.57 5.74
N ASP A 24 -9.83 -12.66 6.27
CA ASP A 24 -10.49 -12.64 7.58
C ASP A 24 -9.56 -12.26 8.73
N ASP A 25 -8.29 -12.65 8.66
CA ASP A 25 -7.29 -12.28 9.67
C ASP A 25 -6.88 -10.80 9.52
N ILE A 26 -6.79 -10.29 8.29
CA ILE A 26 -6.55 -8.87 8.00
C ILE A 26 -7.68 -8.04 8.62
N ILE A 27 -8.94 -8.37 8.33
CA ILE A 27 -10.12 -7.68 8.86
C ILE A 27 -10.13 -7.69 10.39
N LYS A 28 -9.97 -8.86 11.01
CA LYS A 28 -9.94 -9.01 12.47
C LYS A 28 -8.83 -8.17 13.12
N LYS A 29 -7.63 -8.20 12.53
CA LYS A 29 -6.50 -7.43 13.05
C LYS A 29 -6.71 -5.93 12.85
N SER A 30 -7.23 -5.49 11.72
CA SER A 30 -7.52 -4.08 11.46
C SER A 30 -8.50 -3.52 12.50
N ILE A 31 -9.57 -4.25 12.80
CA ILE A 31 -10.53 -3.86 13.85
C ILE A 31 -9.86 -3.80 15.22
N LYS A 32 -9.10 -4.84 15.58
CA LYS A 32 -8.40 -4.94 16.87
C LYS A 32 -7.41 -3.81 17.08
N ASP A 33 -6.67 -3.43 16.04
CA ASP A 33 -5.59 -2.45 16.12
C ASP A 33 -6.04 -1.02 15.72
N ASN A 34 -7.38 -0.82 15.55
CA ASN A 34 -7.99 0.44 15.14
C ASN A 34 -7.41 1.02 13.84
N ILE A 35 -7.15 0.17 12.86
CA ILE A 35 -6.83 0.59 11.49
C ILE A 35 -8.16 0.75 10.76
N ASN A 36 -8.54 2.00 10.49
CA ASN A 36 -9.88 2.33 9.99
C ASN A 36 -10.03 2.18 8.48
N ILE A 37 -8.92 2.32 7.75
CA ILE A 37 -8.89 2.27 6.29
C ILE A 37 -7.77 1.32 5.88
N ILE A 38 -8.09 0.33 5.06
CA ILE A 38 -7.12 -0.62 4.51
C ILE A 38 -7.24 -0.69 3.00
N ALA A 39 -6.12 -0.90 2.33
CA ALA A 39 -6.09 -1.22 0.91
C ALA A 39 -5.40 -2.56 0.68
N ILE A 40 -6.15 -3.54 0.18
CA ILE A 40 -5.60 -4.82 -0.25
C ILE A 40 -5.12 -4.64 -1.68
N SER A 41 -3.80 -4.68 -1.86
CA SER A 41 -3.10 -4.32 -3.09
C SER A 41 -2.32 -5.52 -3.63
N ASP A 42 -3.02 -6.62 -3.87
CA ASP A 42 -2.41 -7.86 -4.36
C ASP A 42 -1.74 -7.66 -5.73
N HIS A 43 -0.66 -8.40 -6.00
CA HIS A 43 0.08 -8.31 -7.25
C HIS A 43 -0.79 -8.66 -8.47
N ASN A 44 -1.03 -7.68 -9.33
CA ASN A 44 -1.70 -7.80 -10.64
C ASN A 44 -3.12 -8.40 -10.58
N THR A 45 -3.81 -8.29 -9.45
CA THR A 45 -5.19 -8.76 -9.26
C THR A 45 -5.96 -7.86 -8.29
N VAL A 46 -7.26 -7.73 -8.47
CA VAL A 46 -8.20 -7.01 -7.60
C VAL A 46 -9.11 -7.95 -6.80
N GLU A 47 -8.93 -9.25 -6.93
CA GLU A 47 -9.83 -10.25 -6.33
C GLU A 47 -9.85 -10.18 -4.80
N GLY A 48 -8.67 -10.08 -4.16
CA GLY A 48 -8.58 -9.94 -2.71
C GLY A 48 -9.29 -8.69 -2.20
N SER A 49 -9.10 -7.58 -2.90
CA SER A 49 -9.75 -6.29 -2.63
C SER A 49 -11.27 -6.39 -2.73
N LYS A 50 -11.82 -6.95 -3.84
CA LYS A 50 -13.25 -7.15 -4.06
C LYS A 50 -13.90 -8.01 -2.96
N ILE A 51 -13.24 -9.10 -2.57
CA ILE A 51 -13.72 -9.99 -1.50
C ILE A 51 -13.72 -9.28 -0.15
N ALA A 52 -12.67 -8.53 0.16
CA ALA A 52 -12.57 -7.81 1.41
C ALA A 52 -13.65 -6.71 1.52
N ILE A 53 -13.92 -5.97 0.46
CA ILE A 53 -15.01 -4.97 0.38
C ILE A 53 -16.33 -5.63 0.74
N LYS A 54 -16.68 -6.74 0.07
CA LYS A 54 -17.91 -7.48 0.33
C LYS A 54 -18.02 -7.98 1.78
N LYS A 55 -16.91 -8.45 2.36
CA LYS A 55 -16.89 -8.93 3.76
C LYS A 55 -17.03 -7.82 4.79
N THR A 56 -16.73 -6.57 4.43
CA THR A 56 -16.73 -5.42 5.35
C THR A 56 -17.91 -4.47 5.17
N GLU A 57 -18.83 -4.73 4.24
CA GLU A 57 -19.99 -3.88 3.94
C GLU A 57 -20.81 -3.47 5.17
N ASN A 58 -20.89 -4.34 6.18
CA ASN A 58 -21.65 -4.12 7.41
C ASN A 58 -20.75 -3.89 8.63
N ILE A 59 -19.47 -3.61 8.44
CA ILE A 59 -18.53 -3.35 9.54
C ILE A 59 -18.36 -1.84 9.69
N GLU A 60 -18.91 -1.29 10.76
CA GLU A 60 -18.70 0.11 11.08
C GLU A 60 -17.22 0.41 11.36
N ASN A 61 -16.76 1.59 11.01
CA ASN A 61 -15.41 2.10 11.24
C ASN A 61 -14.26 1.33 10.56
N LEU A 62 -14.56 0.47 9.58
CA LEU A 62 -13.57 -0.15 8.72
C LEU A 62 -13.97 0.05 7.25
N LEU A 63 -13.14 0.76 6.49
CA LEU A 63 -13.29 0.99 5.06
C LEU A 63 -12.21 0.23 4.31
N VAL A 64 -12.58 -0.54 3.29
CA VAL A 64 -11.63 -1.14 2.34
C VAL A 64 -11.63 -0.32 1.06
N ILE A 65 -10.45 0.16 0.65
CA ILE A 65 -10.26 0.85 -0.62
C ILE A 65 -9.91 -0.19 -1.69
N PRO A 66 -10.62 -0.24 -2.84
CA PRO A 66 -10.24 -1.08 -3.96
C PRO A 66 -8.81 -0.72 -4.41
N SER A 67 -7.94 -1.72 -4.56
CA SER A 67 -6.53 -1.47 -4.89
C SER A 67 -5.86 -2.66 -5.56
N ILE A 68 -4.76 -2.38 -6.24
CA ILE A 68 -3.93 -3.35 -6.95
C ILE A 68 -2.47 -2.89 -6.96
N GLU A 69 -1.49 -3.78 -6.74
CA GLU A 69 -0.09 -3.50 -7.02
C GLU A 69 0.28 -4.03 -8.41
N ILE A 70 0.51 -3.11 -9.35
CA ILE A 70 0.75 -3.41 -10.75
C ILE A 70 2.26 -3.53 -10.99
N SER A 71 2.69 -4.64 -11.60
CA SER A 71 4.05 -4.83 -12.08
C SER A 71 4.20 -4.16 -13.45
N SER A 72 4.61 -2.88 -13.50
CA SER A 72 4.96 -2.22 -14.76
C SER A 72 6.31 -2.72 -15.30
N SER A 73 6.68 -2.36 -16.52
CA SER A 73 7.96 -2.74 -17.15
C SER A 73 9.21 -2.30 -16.36
N LYS A 74 9.10 -1.24 -15.53
CA LYS A 74 10.24 -0.66 -14.80
C LYS A 74 10.14 -0.81 -13.28
N GLY A 75 8.96 -1.11 -12.74
CA GLY A 75 8.75 -1.26 -11.30
C GLY A 75 7.29 -1.28 -10.90
N HIS A 76 7.02 -1.31 -9.59
CA HIS A 76 5.68 -1.41 -9.06
C HIS A 76 4.98 -0.04 -8.98
N ILE A 77 3.66 -0.04 -9.22
CA ILE A 77 2.77 1.10 -9.08
C ILE A 77 1.48 0.61 -8.41
N LEU A 78 1.02 1.29 -7.36
CA LEU A 78 -0.29 1.01 -6.76
C LEU A 78 -1.38 1.76 -7.52
N GLY A 79 -2.39 1.04 -7.99
CA GLY A 79 -3.66 1.59 -8.43
C GLY A 79 -4.61 1.68 -7.24
N PHE A 80 -4.60 2.81 -6.54
CA PHE A 80 -5.37 3.03 -5.33
C PHE A 80 -6.74 3.63 -5.67
N GLY A 81 -7.81 2.91 -5.40
CA GLY A 81 -9.16 3.22 -5.87
C GLY A 81 -9.54 2.50 -7.19
N CYS A 82 -8.70 1.58 -7.69
CA CYS A 82 -8.99 0.81 -8.90
C CYS A 82 -9.81 -0.44 -8.59
N GLU A 83 -10.93 -0.61 -9.29
CA GLU A 83 -11.82 -1.77 -9.18
C GLU A 83 -11.54 -2.84 -10.25
N GLU A 84 -10.87 -2.46 -11.34
CA GLU A 84 -10.54 -3.34 -12.45
C GLU A 84 -9.03 -3.53 -12.58
N VAL A 85 -8.64 -4.69 -13.11
CA VAL A 85 -7.24 -5.03 -13.33
C VAL A 85 -6.62 -4.09 -14.36
N VAL A 86 -5.51 -3.44 -13.99
CA VAL A 86 -4.63 -2.77 -14.94
C VAL A 86 -3.62 -3.80 -15.45
N PRO A 87 -3.43 -3.95 -16.77
CA PRO A 87 -2.49 -4.92 -17.33
C PRO A 87 -1.06 -4.71 -16.82
N ARG A 88 -0.37 -5.81 -16.54
CA ARG A 88 1.05 -5.80 -16.17
C ARG A 88 1.95 -5.53 -17.39
N ASP A 89 3.23 -5.27 -17.11
CA ASP A 89 4.32 -5.12 -18.09
C ASP A 89 4.17 -3.91 -19.05
N LEU A 90 3.20 -3.01 -18.78
CA LEU A 90 3.08 -1.73 -19.49
C LEU A 90 4.19 -0.77 -19.05
N GLU A 91 4.47 0.25 -19.87
CA GLU A 91 5.33 1.35 -19.45
C GLU A 91 4.71 2.11 -18.26
N PRO A 92 5.52 2.67 -17.35
CA PRO A 92 5.00 3.36 -16.16
C PRO A 92 3.98 4.44 -16.47
N GLU A 93 4.19 5.22 -17.53
CA GLU A 93 3.29 6.29 -17.97
C GLU A 93 1.93 5.71 -18.36
N GLU A 94 1.91 4.66 -19.18
CA GLU A 94 0.67 4.00 -19.60
C GLU A 94 -0.04 3.33 -18.42
N THR A 95 0.71 2.74 -17.48
CA THR A 95 0.15 2.17 -16.25
C THR A 95 -0.54 3.25 -15.42
N ILE A 96 0.08 4.41 -15.25
CA ILE A 96 -0.49 5.56 -14.52
C ILE A 96 -1.74 6.09 -15.21
N ASP A 97 -1.72 6.24 -16.54
CA ASP A 97 -2.87 6.69 -17.31
C ASP A 97 -4.07 5.76 -17.12
N LYS A 98 -3.86 4.43 -17.16
CA LYS A 98 -4.94 3.44 -16.93
C LYS A 98 -5.49 3.45 -15.50
N ILE A 99 -4.68 3.80 -14.51
CA ILE A 99 -5.14 4.03 -13.14
C ILE A 99 -6.04 5.27 -13.09
N HIS A 100 -5.60 6.36 -13.73
CA HIS A 100 -6.37 7.61 -13.78
C HIS A 100 -7.68 7.47 -14.58
N GLU A 101 -7.71 6.66 -15.65
CA GLU A 101 -8.93 6.33 -16.41
C GLU A 101 -10.02 5.70 -15.54
N GLN A 102 -9.64 4.97 -14.48
CA GLN A 102 -10.56 4.43 -13.49
C GLN A 102 -10.94 5.41 -12.36
N GLY A 103 -10.39 6.63 -12.37
CA GLY A 103 -10.56 7.59 -11.28
C GLY A 103 -9.71 7.31 -10.04
N GLY A 104 -8.82 6.34 -10.11
CA GLY A 104 -7.88 5.98 -9.05
C GLY A 104 -6.70 6.94 -8.90
N LEU A 105 -5.88 6.71 -7.88
CA LEU A 105 -4.62 7.40 -7.67
C LEU A 105 -3.44 6.45 -7.96
N ALA A 106 -2.48 6.94 -8.73
CA ALA A 106 -1.20 6.26 -8.95
C ALA A 106 -0.25 6.59 -7.78
N ILE A 107 -0.03 5.62 -6.89
CA ILE A 107 0.89 5.77 -5.76
C ILE A 107 2.14 4.93 -6.04
N ILE A 108 3.33 5.52 -5.87
CA ILE A 108 4.58 4.78 -6.09
C ILE A 108 5.02 4.12 -4.80
N PRO A 109 4.91 2.76 -4.68
CA PRO A 109 5.31 2.03 -3.50
C PRO A 109 6.83 1.90 -3.43
N HIS A 110 7.38 1.87 -2.22
CA HIS A 110 8.82 1.63 -1.97
C HIS A 110 9.78 2.14 -3.06
N PRO A 111 9.72 3.42 -3.49
CA PRO A 111 10.21 3.93 -4.77
C PRO A 111 11.69 3.70 -5.07
N TYR A 112 12.54 3.58 -4.05
CA TYR A 112 13.99 3.42 -4.18
C TYR A 112 14.51 2.04 -3.75
N CYS A 113 13.62 1.04 -3.62
CA CYS A 113 14.00 -0.29 -3.18
C CYS A 113 14.31 -1.20 -4.37
N PHE A 114 15.58 -1.32 -4.73
CA PHE A 114 16.02 -2.09 -5.89
C PHE A 114 15.54 -3.55 -5.86
N TYR A 115 15.68 -4.24 -4.72
CA TYR A 115 15.30 -5.65 -4.56
C TYR A 115 13.78 -5.90 -4.44
N ARG A 116 12.98 -4.83 -4.49
CA ARG A 116 11.52 -4.86 -4.47
C ARG A 116 10.91 -4.11 -5.64
N HIS A 117 11.62 -4.05 -6.76
CA HIS A 117 11.14 -3.41 -7.98
C HIS A 117 10.70 -1.95 -7.79
N GLY A 118 11.44 -1.19 -6.95
CA GLY A 118 11.19 0.23 -6.75
C GLY A 118 11.34 1.02 -8.06
N LEU A 119 10.29 1.71 -8.47
CA LEU A 119 10.18 2.35 -9.78
C LEU A 119 11.30 3.37 -10.04
N PHE A 120 11.66 4.18 -9.04
CA PHE A 120 12.70 5.21 -9.17
C PHE A 120 14.14 4.68 -9.11
N CYS A 121 14.32 3.37 -9.14
CA CYS A 121 15.61 2.74 -9.46
C CYS A 121 15.86 2.70 -10.97
N LYS A 122 14.81 2.80 -11.81
CA LYS A 122 14.87 2.67 -13.27
C LYS A 122 14.18 3.82 -14.03
N SER A 123 13.39 4.65 -13.35
CA SER A 123 12.64 5.76 -13.94
C SER A 123 12.96 7.07 -13.26
N ASN A 124 12.83 8.16 -13.99
CA ASN A 124 12.97 9.50 -13.46
C ASN A 124 11.65 9.95 -12.83
N PRO A 125 11.59 10.26 -11.53
CA PRO A 125 10.35 10.69 -10.89
C PRO A 125 9.75 11.98 -11.47
N TYR A 126 10.54 12.80 -12.13
CA TYR A 126 10.09 14.08 -12.69
C TYR A 126 9.42 13.97 -14.05
N GLU A 127 9.43 12.79 -14.65
CA GLU A 127 8.81 12.49 -15.95
C GLU A 127 7.46 11.79 -15.82
N LEU A 128 7.06 11.39 -14.59
CA LEU A 128 5.87 10.62 -14.31
C LEU A 128 4.79 11.46 -13.63
N ASN A 129 3.54 11.32 -14.05
CA ASN A 129 2.37 12.02 -13.50
C ASN A 129 1.67 11.20 -12.39
N PHE A 130 2.40 10.79 -11.35
CA PHE A 130 1.85 10.06 -10.21
C PHE A 130 1.29 11.02 -9.14
N ASP A 131 0.39 10.51 -8.28
CA ASP A 131 -0.33 11.33 -7.28
C ASP A 131 0.36 11.37 -5.92
N ALA A 132 0.99 10.26 -5.50
CA ALA A 132 1.65 10.15 -4.19
C ALA A 132 2.78 9.12 -4.20
N ILE A 133 3.58 9.10 -3.13
CA ILE A 133 4.62 8.07 -2.93
C ILE A 133 4.58 7.49 -1.53
N GLU A 134 5.05 6.26 -1.34
CA GLU A 134 5.38 5.75 -0.03
C GLU A 134 6.71 6.34 0.44
N SER A 135 6.64 7.20 1.44
CA SER A 135 7.84 7.74 2.10
C SER A 135 8.26 6.92 3.32
N ARG A 136 7.39 6.03 3.77
CA ARG A 136 7.63 5.14 4.91
C ARG A 136 6.98 3.78 4.65
N ASN A 137 7.79 2.83 4.20
CA ASN A 137 7.39 1.44 4.01
C ASN A 137 8.05 0.58 5.11
N ALA A 138 7.27 -0.29 5.77
CA ALA A 138 7.73 -1.05 6.93
C ALA A 138 8.73 -2.17 6.57
N ARG A 139 8.73 -2.67 5.35
CA ARG A 139 9.63 -3.76 4.92
C ARG A 139 11.06 -3.35 4.62
N PHE A 140 11.43 -2.09 4.82
CA PHE A 140 12.81 -1.65 4.70
C PHE A 140 13.63 -2.00 5.94
N ILE A 141 14.62 -2.88 5.75
CA ILE A 141 15.59 -3.24 6.78
C ILE A 141 16.56 -2.08 7.01
N ILE A 142 16.93 -1.35 5.98
CA ILE A 142 17.82 -0.18 6.04
C ILE A 142 17.02 1.06 5.65
N GLY A 143 16.87 2.00 6.56
CA GLY A 143 16.01 3.20 6.41
C GLY A 143 16.39 4.20 5.30
N TRP A 144 17.46 3.93 4.53
CA TRP A 144 17.95 4.80 3.46
C TRP A 144 16.92 5.07 2.36
N CYS A 145 16.20 4.02 1.91
CA CYS A 145 15.19 4.17 0.86
C CYS A 145 14.03 5.05 1.32
N ASN A 146 13.53 4.84 2.54
CA ASN A 146 12.50 5.69 3.15
C ASN A 146 12.98 7.15 3.29
N PHE A 147 14.22 7.35 3.74
CA PHE A 147 14.81 8.69 3.85
C PHE A 147 14.86 9.40 2.49
N LYS A 148 15.31 8.70 1.43
CA LYS A 148 15.38 9.25 0.08
C LYS A 148 13.99 9.59 -0.47
N ALA A 149 13.01 8.70 -0.27
CA ALA A 149 11.61 8.93 -0.67
C ALA A 149 11.01 10.15 0.07
N LYS A 150 11.18 10.21 1.39
CA LYS A 150 10.73 11.35 2.20
C LYS A 150 11.36 12.68 1.75
N LYS A 151 12.67 12.69 1.48
CA LYS A 151 13.37 13.88 0.98
C LYS A 151 12.82 14.35 -0.37
N LEU A 152 12.54 13.42 -1.29
CA LEU A 152 11.91 13.74 -2.58
C LEU A 152 10.52 14.35 -2.38
N ALA A 153 9.67 13.70 -1.56
CA ALA A 153 8.31 14.16 -1.28
C ALA A 153 8.28 15.58 -0.71
N ILE A 154 9.05 15.84 0.33
CA ILE A 154 9.09 17.16 0.98
C ILE A 154 9.61 18.24 0.01
N LYS A 155 10.70 17.96 -0.73
CA LYS A 155 11.29 18.91 -1.67
C LYS A 155 10.31 19.34 -2.76
N ASN A 156 9.47 18.42 -3.25
CA ASN A 156 8.60 18.63 -4.38
C ASN A 156 7.12 18.77 -3.99
N LYS A 157 6.80 18.82 -2.69
CA LYS A 157 5.43 18.90 -2.16
C LYS A 157 4.52 17.76 -2.67
N ILE A 158 5.09 16.56 -2.84
CA ILE A 158 4.35 15.38 -3.25
C ILE A 158 3.65 14.79 -2.03
N PRO A 159 2.35 14.46 -2.09
CA PRO A 159 1.67 13.69 -1.06
C PRO A 159 2.41 12.38 -0.75
N HIS A 160 2.55 12.04 0.54
CA HIS A 160 3.32 10.84 0.85
C HIS A 160 2.74 10.05 2.02
N LEU A 161 2.75 8.73 1.87
CA LEU A 161 2.11 7.78 2.77
C LEU A 161 3.12 6.93 3.53
N GLY A 162 2.62 6.38 4.66
CA GLY A 162 3.20 5.23 5.34
C GLY A 162 2.37 3.99 5.04
N ALA A 163 3.02 2.87 4.76
CA ALA A 163 2.39 1.61 4.44
C ALA A 163 3.14 0.43 5.04
N SER A 164 2.41 -0.60 5.48
CA SER A 164 3.05 -1.79 6.05
C SER A 164 3.67 -2.69 4.99
N ASP A 165 3.09 -2.72 3.79
CA ASP A 165 3.44 -3.64 2.71
C ASP A 165 3.44 -5.09 3.23
N SER A 166 2.38 -5.39 3.98
CA SER A 166 2.26 -6.59 4.78
C SER A 166 1.99 -7.81 3.91
N HIS A 167 2.86 -8.82 4.00
CA HIS A 167 2.68 -10.16 3.44
C HIS A 167 2.51 -11.21 4.53
N TYR A 168 2.51 -10.79 5.78
CA TYR A 168 2.31 -11.61 6.96
C TYR A 168 1.57 -10.82 8.02
N ILE A 169 0.60 -11.44 8.63
CA ILE A 169 -0.37 -10.74 9.51
C ILE A 169 0.27 -9.91 10.63
N ASP A 170 1.40 -10.35 11.19
CA ASP A 170 2.09 -9.64 12.26
C ASP A 170 2.71 -8.29 11.79
N PHE A 171 2.85 -8.07 10.48
CA PHE A 171 3.43 -6.84 9.91
C PHE A 171 2.39 -5.75 9.64
N LEU A 172 1.11 -6.13 9.55
CA LEU A 172 0.00 -5.21 9.32
C LEU A 172 0.03 -4.06 10.33
N GLY A 173 0.02 -2.82 9.83
CA GLY A 173 0.05 -1.62 10.65
C GLY A 173 1.41 -1.22 11.21
N ASP A 174 2.53 -1.90 10.87
CA ASP A 174 3.87 -1.49 11.31
C ASP A 174 4.23 -0.08 10.79
N CYS A 175 3.84 0.24 9.56
CA CYS A 175 3.76 1.60 9.04
C CYS A 175 2.32 1.86 8.54
N TYR A 176 1.89 3.10 8.67
CA TYR A 176 0.54 3.55 8.35
C TYR A 176 0.54 5.06 8.10
N SER A 177 -0.58 5.58 7.66
CA SER A 177 -0.81 7.02 7.53
C SER A 177 -1.92 7.47 8.48
N LEU A 178 -1.83 8.67 9.02
CA LEU A 178 -2.97 9.39 9.57
C LEU A 178 -3.56 10.28 8.47
N ILE A 179 -4.86 10.23 8.30
CA ILE A 179 -5.56 10.94 7.22
C ILE A 179 -6.77 11.69 7.75
N ASP A 180 -6.90 12.95 7.33
CA ASP A 180 -8.04 13.82 7.62
C ASP A 180 -9.06 13.72 6.50
N CYS A 181 -10.13 12.94 6.72
CA CYS A 181 -11.17 12.67 5.72
C CYS A 181 -12.49 12.24 6.37
N GLU A 182 -13.55 12.14 5.57
CA GLU A 182 -14.71 11.30 5.90
C GLU A 182 -14.42 9.85 5.54
N LEU A 183 -15.08 8.89 6.20
CA LEU A 183 -14.87 7.46 5.99
C LEU A 183 -15.63 6.95 4.75
N ASN A 184 -15.24 7.44 3.58
CA ASN A 184 -15.70 6.99 2.27
C ASN A 184 -14.57 7.12 1.24
N ILE A 185 -14.66 6.36 0.16
CA ILE A 185 -13.59 6.23 -0.86
C ILE A 185 -13.24 7.61 -1.44
N ASP A 186 -14.22 8.37 -1.91
CA ASP A 186 -14.00 9.66 -2.57
C ASP A 186 -13.28 10.65 -1.66
N SER A 187 -13.67 10.71 -0.38
CA SER A 187 -13.04 11.60 0.61
C SER A 187 -11.60 11.19 0.89
N VAL A 188 -11.31 9.88 0.96
CA VAL A 188 -9.95 9.35 1.14
C VAL A 188 -9.06 9.73 -0.05
N LEU A 189 -9.50 9.43 -1.29
CA LEU A 189 -8.74 9.77 -2.50
C LEU A 189 -8.47 11.27 -2.58
N LYS A 190 -9.48 12.10 -2.35
CA LYS A 190 -9.38 13.55 -2.36
C LYS A 190 -8.44 14.09 -1.27
N SER A 191 -8.44 13.48 -0.08
CA SER A 191 -7.57 13.91 1.02
C SER A 191 -6.11 13.53 0.75
N ILE A 192 -5.83 12.36 0.19
CA ILE A 192 -4.48 11.99 -0.26
C ILE A 192 -3.99 13.00 -1.31
N LYS A 193 -4.78 13.26 -2.35
CA LYS A 193 -4.43 14.20 -3.44
C LYS A 193 -4.16 15.62 -2.95
N LYS A 194 -4.83 16.04 -1.87
CA LYS A 194 -4.61 17.33 -1.21
C LYS A 194 -3.46 17.35 -0.21
N GLY A 195 -2.78 16.23 0.01
CA GLY A 195 -1.71 16.12 0.99
C GLY A 195 -2.19 16.15 2.45
N LYS A 196 -3.48 15.90 2.73
CA LYS A 196 -4.05 15.81 4.08
C LYS A 196 -3.77 14.41 4.69
N VAL A 197 -2.54 13.97 4.57
CA VAL A 197 -2.08 12.64 4.99
C VAL A 197 -0.68 12.74 5.56
N GLU A 198 -0.41 12.01 6.64
CA GLU A 198 0.87 12.00 7.33
C GLU A 198 1.38 10.57 7.56
N ALA A 199 2.60 10.27 7.12
CA ALA A 199 3.21 8.95 7.22
C ALA A 199 3.78 8.67 8.62
N HIS A 200 3.37 7.58 9.24
CA HIS A 200 3.73 7.13 10.59
C HIS A 200 4.25 5.69 10.63
N GLY A 201 4.64 5.24 11.82
CA GLY A 201 5.06 3.87 12.10
C GLY A 201 6.58 3.68 12.09
N LYS A 202 7.00 2.42 12.18
CA LYS A 202 8.41 2.00 12.20
C LYS A 202 8.59 0.81 11.28
N GLY A 203 9.79 0.60 10.77
CA GLY A 203 10.14 -0.62 10.03
C GLY A 203 9.82 -1.87 10.85
N THR A 204 9.45 -2.95 10.19
CA THR A 204 9.18 -4.24 10.82
C THR A 204 10.36 -4.66 11.69
N SER A 205 10.11 -4.99 12.95
CA SER A 205 11.17 -5.34 13.89
C SER A 205 11.87 -6.65 13.51
N ASN A 206 13.17 -6.75 13.83
CA ASN A 206 13.95 -7.96 13.58
C ASN A 206 13.34 -9.21 14.24
N ILE A 207 12.66 -9.05 15.38
CA ILE A 207 11.96 -10.15 16.07
C ILE A 207 10.80 -10.66 15.22
N LYS A 208 9.95 -9.77 14.69
CA LYS A 208 8.85 -10.15 13.78
C LYS A 208 9.38 -10.81 12.52
N LEU A 209 10.45 -10.26 11.94
CA LEU A 209 11.08 -10.80 10.74
C LEU A 209 11.67 -12.19 10.98
N SER A 210 12.38 -12.40 12.09
CA SER A 210 12.94 -13.71 12.47
C SER A 210 11.83 -14.75 12.68
N LYS A 211 10.75 -14.39 13.36
CA LYS A 211 9.57 -15.24 13.53
C LYS A 211 8.95 -15.64 12.18
N TYR A 212 8.81 -14.68 11.28
CA TYR A 212 8.29 -14.92 9.92
C TYR A 212 9.19 -15.90 9.16
N LEU A 213 10.50 -15.67 9.14
CA LEU A 213 11.46 -16.52 8.43
C LEU A 213 11.48 -17.94 9.00
N PHE A 214 11.42 -18.07 10.32
CA PHE A 214 11.31 -19.36 10.98
C PHE A 214 10.04 -20.12 10.56
N ASN A 215 8.87 -19.47 10.65
CA ASN A 215 7.59 -20.06 10.27
C ASN A 215 7.54 -20.44 8.77
N LYS A 216 8.12 -19.62 7.90
CA LYS A 216 8.22 -19.90 6.47
C LYS A 216 9.12 -21.12 6.18
N HIS A 217 10.19 -21.28 6.95
CA HIS A 217 11.09 -22.44 6.81
C HIS A 217 10.42 -23.73 7.31
N VAL A 218 9.77 -23.69 8.46
CA VAL A 218 9.03 -24.82 9.03
C VAL A 218 7.91 -25.29 8.08
N ARG A 219 7.13 -24.36 7.49
CA ARG A 219 6.08 -24.72 6.52
C ARG A 219 6.58 -25.33 5.21
N LYS A 220 7.86 -25.22 4.88
CA LYS A 220 8.46 -25.88 3.70
C LYS A 220 8.93 -27.30 4.00
N LEU A 221 8.94 -27.72 5.27
CA LEU A 221 9.39 -29.03 5.72
C LEU A 221 8.23 -30.03 5.90
N TYR A 222 7.00 -29.55 5.80
CA TYR A 222 5.74 -30.31 5.84
C TYR A 222 4.84 -29.95 4.64
#